data_83033f1eeebd2378481578ac44bf193d
#
_entry.id   83033f1eeebd2378481578ac44bf193d
#
_cell.length_a   1.000
_cell.length_b   1.000
_cell.length_c   1.000
_cell.angle_alpha   90.00
_cell.angle_beta   90.00
_cell.angle_gamma   90.00
#
_symmetry.space_group_name_H-M   'P 1'
#
loop_
_entity.id
_entity.type
_entity.pdbx_description
1 polymer ?
#
loop_
_entity_poly.entity_id
_entity_poly.type
_entity_poly.pdbx_seq_one_letter_code
_entity_poly.pdbx_strand_id
1 'polypeptide(L)'
;INSFEKKYEEKWLNMMRDKLGLFGVDEKDKFLILDLLTWMHQKKVDYTNTFCHLMNESINGDKNYEDKDFQNWKIRWDERLKINNNSPEKYLALMKTVNPLIIPRNHKVEEALEKAEKNNLRPINQLIKVLKDPYSQQKDILDYQIGSNSDEKYQTFCGT
;
A
#
# COMPACT_ATOMS: atom_id res chain seq x y z
N ILE A 1 19.44 20.98 -12.12
CA ILE A 1 18.19 20.22 -12.37
C ILE A 1 18.52 18.73 -12.44
N ASN A 2 19.46 18.28 -13.26
CA ASN A 2 19.81 16.85 -13.41
C ASN A 2 20.24 16.13 -12.13
N SER A 3 20.84 16.85 -11.14
CA SER A 3 21.28 16.23 -9.90
C SER A 3 20.11 15.95 -8.94
N PHE A 4 19.06 16.77 -8.95
CA PHE A 4 17.86 16.56 -8.13
C PHE A 4 17.03 15.38 -8.66
N GLU A 5 16.79 15.35 -9.95
CA GLU A 5 16.04 14.27 -10.61
C GLU A 5 16.67 12.90 -10.34
N LYS A 6 18.00 12.81 -10.52
CA LYS A 6 18.73 11.57 -10.24
C LYS A 6 18.63 11.13 -8.78
N LYS A 7 18.77 12.08 -7.84
CA LYS A 7 18.63 11.79 -6.40
C LYS A 7 17.22 11.39 -6.01
N TYR A 8 16.21 12.03 -6.63
CA TYR A 8 14.82 11.67 -6.41
C TYR A 8 14.53 10.24 -6.90
N GLU A 9 14.94 9.91 -8.13
CA GLU A 9 14.77 8.58 -8.70
C GLU A 9 15.45 7.50 -7.83
N GLU A 10 16.67 7.74 -7.39
CA GLU A 10 17.40 6.82 -6.50
C GLU A 10 16.65 6.58 -5.19
N LYS A 11 16.21 7.65 -4.54
CA LYS A 11 15.44 7.56 -3.29
C LYS A 11 14.11 6.85 -3.48
N TRP A 12 13.42 7.17 -4.57
CA TRP A 12 12.16 6.52 -4.91
C TRP A 12 12.34 5.01 -5.17
N LEU A 13 13.37 4.63 -5.95
CA LEU A 13 13.68 3.21 -6.19
C LEU A 13 14.02 2.47 -4.90
N ASN A 14 14.80 3.08 -4.02
CA ASN A 14 15.15 2.46 -2.73
C ASN A 14 13.89 2.24 -1.86
N MET A 15 13.03 3.26 -1.75
CA MET A 15 11.75 3.13 -1.05
C MET A 15 10.88 2.00 -1.64
N MET A 16 10.81 1.89 -2.97
CA MET A 16 10.03 0.85 -3.62
C MET A 16 10.63 -0.54 -3.45
N ARG A 17 11.96 -0.66 -3.40
CA ARG A 17 12.64 -1.92 -3.03
C ARG A 17 12.26 -2.36 -1.62
N ASP A 18 12.31 -1.44 -0.65
CA ASP A 18 11.93 -1.74 0.73
C ASP A 18 10.46 -2.20 0.81
N LYS A 19 9.56 -1.52 0.08
CA LYS A 19 8.13 -1.91 -0.01
C LYS A 19 7.92 -3.32 -0.58
N LEU A 20 8.79 -3.76 -1.47
CA LEU A 20 8.76 -5.09 -2.09
C LEU A 20 9.66 -6.12 -1.37
N GLY A 21 10.33 -5.74 -0.28
CA GLY A 21 11.23 -6.63 0.46
C GLY A 21 12.52 -6.98 -0.29
N LEU A 22 12.93 -6.16 -1.25
CA LEU A 22 14.09 -6.40 -2.10
C LEU A 22 15.37 -5.87 -1.43
N PHE A 23 16.24 -6.77 -1.03
CA PHE A 23 17.55 -6.40 -0.52
C PHE A 23 18.56 -6.23 -1.67
N GLY A 24 19.47 -5.27 -1.47
CA GLY A 24 20.47 -4.92 -2.49
C GLY A 24 19.85 -4.21 -3.70
N VAL A 25 20.67 -4.02 -4.72
CA VAL A 25 20.29 -3.33 -5.96
C VAL A 25 20.48 -4.29 -7.14
N ASP A 26 19.46 -4.39 -7.96
CA ASP A 26 19.49 -5.09 -9.24
C ASP A 26 19.00 -4.13 -10.34
N GLU A 27 19.61 -4.17 -11.51
CA GLU A 27 19.25 -3.29 -12.63
C GLU A 27 17.82 -3.50 -13.12
N LYS A 28 17.27 -4.69 -12.91
CA LYS A 28 15.91 -5.06 -13.30
C LYS A 28 14.84 -4.59 -12.28
N ASP A 29 15.25 -4.15 -11.08
CA ASP A 29 14.31 -3.71 -10.05
C ASP A 29 13.37 -2.62 -10.54
N LYS A 30 13.89 -1.66 -11.31
CA LYS A 30 13.08 -0.57 -11.87
C LYS A 30 11.95 -1.10 -12.74
N PHE A 31 12.22 -2.06 -13.62
CA PHE A 31 11.20 -2.65 -14.49
C PHE A 31 10.18 -3.45 -13.68
N LEU A 32 10.64 -4.25 -12.72
CA LEU A 32 9.76 -5.01 -11.82
C LEU A 32 8.79 -4.10 -11.06
N ILE A 33 9.27 -2.97 -10.54
CA ILE A 33 8.48 -1.97 -9.83
C ILE A 33 7.46 -1.31 -10.76
N LEU A 34 7.90 -0.85 -11.93
CA LEU A 34 7.05 -0.15 -12.90
C LEU A 34 5.96 -1.08 -13.46
N ASP A 35 6.26 -2.35 -13.72
CA ASP A 35 5.28 -3.33 -14.18
C ASP A 35 4.17 -3.53 -13.15
N LEU A 36 4.51 -3.63 -11.85
CA LEU A 36 3.51 -3.71 -10.79
C LEU A 36 2.62 -2.46 -10.75
N LEU A 37 3.21 -1.28 -10.78
CA LEU A 37 2.46 -0.03 -10.74
C LEU A 37 1.56 0.14 -11.96
N THR A 38 2.04 -0.27 -13.14
CA THR A 38 1.25 -0.27 -14.38
C THR A 38 0.06 -1.22 -14.27
N TRP A 39 0.28 -2.43 -13.79
CA TRP A 39 -0.79 -3.40 -13.55
C TRP A 39 -1.82 -2.85 -12.55
N MET A 40 -1.37 -2.29 -11.42
CA MET A 40 -2.26 -1.65 -10.44
C MET A 40 -3.15 -0.58 -11.07
N HIS A 41 -2.57 0.28 -11.90
CA HIS A 41 -3.28 1.34 -12.59
C HIS A 41 -4.32 0.79 -13.58
N GLN A 42 -3.94 -0.19 -14.39
CA GLN A 42 -4.82 -0.81 -15.40
C GLN A 42 -6.00 -1.55 -14.77
N LYS A 43 -5.77 -2.26 -13.67
CA LYS A 43 -6.81 -3.03 -12.96
C LYS A 43 -7.56 -2.20 -11.92
N LYS A 44 -7.16 -0.94 -11.70
CA LYS A 44 -7.72 -0.03 -10.69
C LYS A 44 -7.73 -0.64 -9.28
N VAL A 45 -6.70 -1.43 -8.96
CA VAL A 45 -6.54 -2.04 -7.64
C VAL A 45 -5.99 -1.04 -6.63
N ASP A 46 -6.34 -1.23 -5.38
CA ASP A 46 -5.88 -0.37 -4.29
C ASP A 46 -4.37 -0.55 -4.01
N TYR A 47 -3.64 0.56 -4.03
CA TYR A 47 -2.20 0.58 -3.83
C TYR A 47 -1.78 -0.01 -2.47
N THR A 48 -2.39 0.44 -1.39
CA THR A 48 -2.05 -0.02 -0.03
C THR A 48 -2.39 -1.50 0.14
N ASN A 49 -3.58 -1.90 -0.30
CA ASN A 49 -4.04 -3.28 -0.18
C ASN A 49 -3.20 -4.25 -1.03
N THR A 50 -2.62 -3.78 -2.14
CA THR A 50 -1.70 -4.63 -2.93
C THR A 50 -0.45 -4.99 -2.14
N PHE A 51 0.16 -4.03 -1.42
CA PHE A 51 1.31 -4.36 -0.55
C PHE A 51 0.89 -5.22 0.65
N CYS A 52 -0.30 -5.00 1.22
CA CYS A 52 -0.85 -5.89 2.25
C CYS A 52 -1.01 -7.32 1.71
N HIS A 53 -1.50 -7.48 0.48
CA HIS A 53 -1.62 -8.78 -0.18
C HIS A 53 -0.25 -9.47 -0.32
N LEU A 54 0.78 -8.76 -0.77
CA LEU A 54 2.13 -9.29 -0.92
C LEU A 54 2.76 -9.71 0.43
N MET A 55 2.33 -9.10 1.53
CA MET A 55 2.75 -9.47 2.88
C MET A 55 1.91 -10.59 3.52
N ASN A 56 0.90 -11.12 2.84
CA ASN A 56 -0.14 -12.01 3.38
C ASN A 56 -0.94 -11.40 4.56
N GLU A 57 -1.06 -10.07 4.57
CA GLU A 57 -1.82 -9.30 5.55
C GLU A 57 -3.15 -8.76 4.96
N SER A 58 -3.48 -9.20 3.74
CA SER A 58 -4.74 -8.87 3.08
C SER A 58 -5.87 -9.71 3.64
N ILE A 59 -7.00 -9.07 3.84
CA ILE A 59 -8.15 -9.68 4.50
C ILE A 59 -9.18 -10.21 3.52
N ASN A 60 -9.25 -9.64 2.33
CA ASN A 60 -10.19 -10.06 1.29
C ASN A 60 -9.40 -10.40 0.02
N GLY A 61 -9.54 -11.63 -0.45
CA GLY A 61 -9.02 -12.06 -1.74
C GLY A 61 -9.67 -11.25 -2.86
N ASP A 62 -9.04 -10.17 -3.27
CA ASP A 62 -9.44 -9.48 -4.50
C ASP A 62 -9.07 -10.40 -5.67
N LYS A 63 -10.08 -10.77 -6.47
CA LYS A 63 -9.90 -11.63 -7.64
C LYS A 63 -8.93 -11.08 -8.67
N ASN A 64 -8.65 -9.78 -8.63
CA ASN A 64 -7.62 -9.18 -9.47
C ASN A 64 -6.24 -9.81 -9.27
N TYR A 65 -5.93 -10.33 -8.07
CA TYR A 65 -4.66 -11.03 -7.82
C TYR A 65 -4.58 -12.43 -8.44
N GLU A 66 -5.68 -12.98 -8.95
CA GLU A 66 -5.72 -14.20 -9.75
C GLU A 66 -5.43 -13.93 -11.24
N ASP A 67 -5.34 -12.64 -11.64
CA ASP A 67 -5.05 -12.21 -12.99
C ASP A 67 -3.69 -12.74 -13.46
N LYS A 68 -3.65 -13.21 -14.73
CA LYS A 68 -2.47 -13.85 -15.29
C LYS A 68 -1.24 -12.91 -15.31
N ASP A 69 -1.45 -11.62 -15.53
CA ASP A 69 -0.34 -10.67 -15.60
C ASP A 69 0.26 -10.44 -14.21
N PHE A 70 -0.60 -10.37 -13.18
CA PHE A 70 -0.15 -10.33 -11.79
C PHE A 70 0.61 -11.59 -11.40
N GLN A 71 0.12 -12.77 -11.75
CA GLN A 71 0.79 -14.02 -11.43
C GLN A 71 2.15 -14.13 -12.13
N ASN A 72 2.26 -13.72 -13.39
CA ASN A 72 3.53 -13.67 -14.12
C ASN A 72 4.51 -12.65 -13.48
N TRP A 73 4.00 -11.50 -13.02
CA TRP A 73 4.79 -10.53 -12.28
C TRP A 73 5.25 -11.12 -10.95
N LYS A 74 4.36 -11.78 -10.22
CA LYS A 74 4.67 -12.39 -8.93
C LYS A 74 5.77 -13.45 -9.01
N ILE A 75 5.79 -14.26 -10.04
CA ILE A 75 6.88 -15.23 -10.29
C ILE A 75 8.23 -14.51 -10.35
N ARG A 76 8.34 -13.41 -11.13
CA ARG A 76 9.56 -12.62 -11.24
C ARG A 76 9.98 -11.97 -9.91
N TRP A 77 9.00 -11.51 -9.14
CA TRP A 77 9.23 -10.98 -7.80
C TRP A 77 9.75 -12.05 -6.85
N ASP A 78 9.13 -13.25 -6.82
CA ASP A 78 9.56 -14.38 -6.01
C ASP A 78 11.01 -14.83 -6.39
N GLU A 79 11.36 -14.80 -7.67
CA GLU A 79 12.73 -15.06 -8.13
C GLU A 79 13.72 -14.00 -7.65
N ARG A 80 13.33 -12.72 -7.72
CA ARG A 80 14.16 -11.61 -7.27
C ARG A 80 14.42 -11.66 -5.74
N LEU A 81 13.43 -12.07 -4.95
CA LEU A 81 13.58 -12.25 -3.50
C LEU A 81 14.66 -13.30 -3.15
N LYS A 82 14.86 -14.30 -3.98
CA LYS A 82 15.84 -15.38 -3.77
C LYS A 82 17.29 -14.96 -4.03
N ILE A 83 17.52 -13.91 -4.82
CA ILE A 83 18.89 -13.54 -5.27
C ILE A 83 19.85 -13.30 -4.11
N ASN A 84 19.40 -12.76 -2.99
CA ASN A 84 20.24 -12.44 -1.84
C ASN A 84 20.12 -13.43 -0.68
N ASN A 85 19.59 -14.64 -0.91
CA ASN A 85 19.40 -15.71 0.10
C ASN A 85 18.72 -15.20 1.39
N ASN A 86 17.85 -14.20 1.29
CA ASN A 86 17.09 -13.71 2.43
C ASN A 86 15.91 -14.65 2.73
N SER A 87 15.75 -14.98 4.00
CA SER A 87 14.60 -15.77 4.41
C SER A 87 13.29 -14.99 4.29
N PRO A 88 12.15 -15.69 4.13
CA PRO A 88 10.83 -15.04 4.10
C PRO A 88 10.59 -14.10 5.29
N GLU A 89 11.05 -14.47 6.48
CA GLU A 89 10.90 -13.66 7.70
C GLU A 89 11.60 -12.31 7.56
N LYS A 90 12.79 -12.27 6.93
CA LYS A 90 13.57 -11.04 6.77
C LYS A 90 12.91 -10.07 5.79
N TYR A 91 12.52 -10.52 4.60
CA TYR A 91 11.90 -9.61 3.64
C TYR A 91 10.50 -9.17 4.08
N LEU A 92 9.72 -10.06 4.72
CA LEU A 92 8.43 -9.68 5.29
C LEU A 92 8.60 -8.68 6.45
N ALA A 93 9.61 -8.86 7.31
CA ALA A 93 9.92 -7.90 8.36
C ALA A 93 10.23 -6.52 7.79
N LEU A 94 11.06 -6.42 6.74
CA LEU A 94 11.33 -5.16 6.05
C LEU A 94 10.04 -4.55 5.48
N MET A 95 9.26 -5.33 4.73
CA MET A 95 8.02 -4.86 4.12
C MET A 95 7.04 -4.30 5.17
N LYS A 96 6.91 -4.95 6.32
CA LYS A 96 6.04 -4.52 7.42
C LYS A 96 6.46 -3.19 8.06
N THR A 97 7.72 -2.80 7.97
CA THR A 97 8.18 -1.51 8.49
C THR A 97 7.82 -0.32 7.60
N VAL A 98 7.54 -0.56 6.32
CA VAL A 98 7.34 0.51 5.31
C VAL A 98 5.98 0.46 4.61
N ASN A 99 5.22 -0.62 4.79
CA ASN A 99 3.89 -0.77 4.24
C ASN A 99 2.84 -0.71 5.35
N PRO A 100 2.11 0.40 5.48
CA PRO A 100 1.04 0.48 6.47
C PRO A 100 -0.11 -0.44 6.09
N LEU A 101 -0.75 -1.05 7.08
CA LEU A 101 -1.97 -1.83 6.91
C LEU A 101 -3.22 -0.93 6.80
N ILE A 102 -3.12 0.27 7.36
CA ILE A 102 -4.21 1.26 7.39
C ILE A 102 -3.67 2.61 6.92
N ILE A 103 -4.48 3.30 6.12
CA ILE A 103 -4.28 4.71 5.77
C ILE A 103 -5.56 5.50 6.07
N PRO A 104 -5.50 6.83 6.24
CA PRO A 104 -6.70 7.65 6.39
C PRO A 104 -7.48 7.67 5.07
N ARG A 105 -8.42 6.75 4.91
CA ARG A 105 -9.31 6.68 3.74
C ARG A 105 -10.25 7.88 3.74
N ASN A 106 -10.34 8.61 2.64
CA ASN A 106 -11.12 9.84 2.55
C ASN A 106 -12.57 9.67 3.02
N HIS A 107 -13.27 8.63 2.56
CA HIS A 107 -14.66 8.38 2.98
C HIS A 107 -14.80 8.14 4.49
N LYS A 108 -13.79 7.53 5.15
CA LYS A 108 -13.78 7.34 6.60
C LYS A 108 -13.49 8.63 7.35
N VAL A 109 -12.63 9.48 6.77
CA VAL A 109 -12.35 10.82 7.33
C VAL A 109 -13.60 11.67 7.27
N GLU A 110 -14.29 11.70 6.12
CA GLU A 110 -15.52 12.49 5.96
C GLU A 110 -16.66 12.01 6.85
N GLU A 111 -16.88 10.69 6.90
CA GLU A 111 -17.85 10.12 7.84
C GLU A 111 -17.57 10.55 9.28
N ALA A 112 -16.29 10.52 9.68
CA ALA A 112 -15.88 10.92 11.02
C ALA A 112 -16.12 12.42 11.29
N LEU A 113 -15.84 13.29 10.28
CA LEU A 113 -16.06 14.72 10.37
C LEU A 113 -17.56 15.07 10.42
N GLU A 114 -18.39 14.50 9.56
CA GLU A 114 -19.84 14.70 9.58
C GLU A 114 -20.48 14.31 10.89
N LYS A 115 -20.01 13.22 11.52
CA LYS A 115 -20.50 12.82 12.85
C LYS A 115 -20.04 13.78 13.94
N ALA A 116 -18.79 14.28 13.81
CA ALA A 116 -18.26 15.26 14.78
C ALA A 116 -19.02 16.58 14.75
N GLU A 117 -19.43 17.08 13.59
CA GLU A 117 -20.30 18.25 13.43
C GLU A 117 -21.64 18.10 14.16
N LYS A 118 -22.12 16.85 14.27
CA LYS A 118 -23.34 16.50 15.02
C LYS A 118 -23.04 16.16 16.50
N ASN A 119 -21.91 16.62 17.04
CA ASN A 119 -21.43 16.36 18.40
C ASN A 119 -21.18 14.86 18.74
N ASN A 120 -21.05 14.00 17.73
CA ASN A 120 -20.65 12.61 17.92
C ASN A 120 -19.17 12.41 17.58
N LEU A 121 -18.30 12.54 18.57
CA LEU A 121 -16.84 12.42 18.42
C LEU A 121 -16.32 10.96 18.40
N ARG A 122 -17.22 9.96 18.58
CA ARG A 122 -16.80 8.55 18.64
C ARG A 122 -16.08 8.08 17.38
N PRO A 123 -16.59 8.32 16.14
CA PRO A 123 -15.92 7.86 14.92
C PRO A 123 -14.54 8.51 14.70
N ILE A 124 -14.41 9.82 14.97
CA ILE A 124 -13.12 10.50 14.82
C ILE A 124 -12.08 10.00 15.83
N ASN A 125 -12.49 9.76 17.07
CA ASN A 125 -11.61 9.19 18.09
C ASN A 125 -11.17 7.77 17.75
N GLN A 126 -12.07 6.96 17.17
CA GLN A 126 -11.74 5.62 16.71
C GLN A 126 -10.77 5.67 15.52
N LEU A 127 -10.99 6.55 14.53
CA LEU A 127 -10.10 6.74 13.40
C LEU A 127 -8.69 7.17 13.86
N ILE A 128 -8.61 8.14 14.78
CA ILE A 128 -7.34 8.57 15.37
C ILE A 128 -6.65 7.40 16.08
N LYS A 129 -7.39 6.59 16.81
CA LYS A 129 -6.85 5.43 17.54
C LYS A 129 -6.20 4.43 16.58
N VAL A 130 -6.88 4.04 15.51
CA VAL A 130 -6.33 3.07 14.56
C VAL A 130 -5.15 3.63 13.76
N LEU A 131 -5.13 4.93 13.47
CA LEU A 131 -4.05 5.60 12.74
C LEU A 131 -2.79 5.87 13.59
N LYS A 132 -2.85 5.68 14.93
CA LYS A 132 -1.66 5.80 15.78
C LYS A 132 -0.66 4.67 15.60
N ASP A 133 -1.13 3.49 15.17
CA ASP A 133 -0.29 2.32 14.88
C ASP A 133 -0.71 1.67 13.56
N PRO A 134 -0.41 2.33 12.43
CA PRO A 134 -0.93 1.92 11.13
C PRO A 134 -0.25 0.68 10.55
N TYR A 135 0.85 0.22 11.15
CA TYR A 135 1.65 -0.91 10.66
C TYR A 135 1.32 -2.23 11.37
N SER A 136 0.56 -2.19 12.45
CA SER A 136 0.24 -3.38 13.26
C SER A 136 -1.18 -3.88 13.00
N GLN A 137 -1.37 -5.18 13.14
CA GLN A 137 -2.70 -5.79 13.14
C GLN A 137 -3.52 -5.30 14.32
N GLN A 138 -4.75 -4.87 14.04
CA GLN A 138 -5.68 -4.33 15.04
C GLN A 138 -7.05 -5.01 14.90
N LYS A 139 -7.82 -5.04 15.98
CA LYS A 139 -9.09 -5.77 16.03
C LYS A 139 -10.12 -5.33 14.98
N ASP A 140 -10.19 -4.04 14.68
CA ASP A 140 -11.19 -3.45 13.78
C ASP A 140 -10.57 -2.97 12.45
N ILE A 141 -9.44 -3.55 12.05
CA ILE A 141 -8.64 -3.10 10.91
C ILE A 141 -9.40 -3.19 9.58
N LEU A 142 -10.28 -4.19 9.44
CA LEU A 142 -11.01 -4.49 8.21
C LEU A 142 -11.77 -3.29 7.65
N ASP A 143 -12.55 -2.64 8.51
CA ASP A 143 -13.40 -1.51 8.13
C ASP A 143 -12.59 -0.31 7.60
N TYR A 144 -11.31 -0.23 7.96
CA TYR A 144 -10.40 0.84 7.55
C TYR A 144 -9.52 0.46 6.35
N GLN A 145 -9.44 -0.82 5.99
CA GLN A 145 -8.72 -1.28 4.80
C GLN A 145 -9.59 -1.23 3.54
N ILE A 146 -10.91 -1.36 3.68
CA ILE A 146 -11.83 -1.36 2.55
C ILE A 146 -11.81 0.03 1.88
N GLY A 147 -11.54 0.06 0.57
CA GLY A 147 -11.67 1.25 -0.25
C GLY A 147 -13.13 1.67 -0.42
N SER A 148 -13.36 2.90 -0.83
CA SER A 148 -14.69 3.36 -1.22
C SER A 148 -15.15 2.58 -2.47
N ASN A 149 -16.35 2.02 -2.43
CA ASN A 149 -17.01 1.39 -3.59
C ASN A 149 -17.67 2.40 -4.52
N SER A 150 -17.58 3.70 -4.23
CA SER A 150 -18.22 4.72 -5.03
C SER A 150 -17.35 5.07 -6.24
N ASP A 151 -17.88 4.87 -7.45
CA ASP A 151 -17.39 5.47 -8.69
C ASP A 151 -17.60 7.02 -8.72
N GLU A 152 -18.11 7.59 -7.63
CA GLU A 152 -18.27 9.02 -7.46
C GLU A 152 -16.88 9.68 -7.43
N LYS A 153 -16.70 10.63 -8.33
CA LYS A 153 -15.51 11.48 -8.34
C LYS A 153 -15.42 12.17 -6.99
N TYR A 154 -14.52 11.67 -6.16
CA TYR A 154 -14.22 12.29 -4.88
C TYR A 154 -13.71 13.71 -5.12
N GLN A 155 -14.44 14.69 -4.66
CA GLN A 155 -14.05 16.10 -4.76
C GLN A 155 -13.42 16.49 -3.42
N THR A 156 -12.07 16.55 -3.39
CA THR A 156 -11.38 17.12 -2.23
C THR A 156 -11.64 18.63 -2.19
N PHE A 157 -12.31 19.09 -1.17
CA PHE A 157 -12.34 20.52 -0.85
C PHE A 157 -11.04 20.87 -0.12
N CYS A 158 -10.00 21.26 -0.85
CA CYS A 158 -8.94 22.07 -0.26
C CYS A 158 -9.57 23.44 0.00
N GLY A 159 -9.97 23.71 1.25
CA GLY A 159 -10.41 25.01 1.66
C GLY A 159 -9.25 26.02 1.53
N THR A 160 -9.27 26.87 0.55
CA THR A 160 -8.56 28.13 0.49
C THR A 160 -9.59 29.25 0.49
#